data_c9c1d80ad9a5492d0eb1ba4ea829f034
#
_entry.id   c9c1d80ad9a5492d0eb1ba4ea829f034
#
_cell.length_a   1.000
_cell.length_b   1.000
_cell.length_c   1.000
_cell.angle_alpha   90.00
_cell.angle_beta   90.00
_cell.angle_gamma   90.00
#
_symmetry.space_group_name_H-M   'P 1'
#
loop_
_entity.id
_entity.type
_entity.pdbx_description
1 polymer ?
#
loop_
_entity_poly.entity_id
_entity_poly.type
_entity_poly.pdbx_seq_one_letter_code
_entity_poly.pdbx_strand_id
1 'polypeptide(L)' 'ARDRVMLEMNVAHDKFEALVKALPAMRSPTVSSLYGDNGFAIKIAVKKSEIPNLMPKLKSLGATDILEYELRKVAE' A
#
# COMPACT_ATOMS: atom_id res chain seq x y z
N ALA A 1 8.83 -0.19 16.02
CA ALA A 1 8.16 0.84 15.33
C ALA A 1 9.03 1.59 14.33
N ARG A 2 10.35 1.65 14.54
CA ARG A 2 11.24 2.32 13.60
C ARG A 2 11.49 1.51 12.34
N ASP A 3 11.19 0.24 12.38
CA ASP A 3 11.37 -0.64 11.24
C ASP A 3 10.18 -0.61 10.28
N ARG A 4 9.18 0.23 10.53
CA ARG A 4 7.98 0.30 9.72
C ARG A 4 7.90 1.60 8.95
N VAL A 5 7.33 1.49 7.76
CA VAL A 5 7.07 2.64 6.89
C VAL A 5 5.66 2.53 6.37
N MET A 6 5.14 3.66 5.89
CA MET A 6 3.85 3.67 5.20
C MET A 6 4.08 3.54 3.71
N LEU A 7 3.25 2.73 3.08
CA LEU A 7 3.14 2.69 1.63
C LEU A 7 1.76 3.20 1.23
N GLU A 8 1.75 4.04 0.22
CA GLU A 8 0.52 4.45 -0.45
C GLU A 8 0.64 4.11 -1.92
N MET A 9 -0.47 3.74 -2.52
CA MET A 9 -0.48 3.41 -3.93
C MET A 9 -1.87 3.53 -4.49
N ASN A 10 -1.96 3.68 -5.79
CA ASN A 10 -3.24 3.68 -6.50
C ASN A 10 -3.37 2.38 -7.28
N VAL A 11 -4.59 1.93 -7.47
CA VAL A 11 -4.87 0.72 -8.23
C VAL A 11 -6.21 0.85 -8.94
N ALA A 12 -6.29 0.34 -10.17
CA ALA A 12 -7.53 0.35 -10.92
C ALA A 12 -8.53 -0.65 -10.32
N HIS A 13 -9.80 -0.44 -10.60
CA HIS A 13 -10.87 -1.29 -10.07
C HIS A 13 -10.65 -2.77 -10.35
N ASP A 14 -10.28 -3.11 -11.57
CA ASP A 14 -10.18 -4.51 -11.99
C ASP A 14 -8.96 -5.21 -11.42
N LYS A 15 -8.05 -4.49 -10.80
CA LYS A 15 -6.82 -5.07 -10.21
C LYS A 15 -6.83 -5.03 -8.70
N PHE A 16 -7.84 -4.42 -8.11
CA PHE A 16 -7.88 -4.18 -6.67
C PHE A 16 -7.83 -5.47 -5.84
N GLU A 17 -8.67 -6.44 -6.18
CA GLU A 17 -8.75 -7.67 -5.38
C GLU A 17 -7.43 -8.43 -5.35
N ALA A 18 -6.79 -8.58 -6.51
CA ALA A 18 -5.53 -9.29 -6.58
C ALA A 18 -4.43 -8.56 -5.81
N LEU A 19 -4.42 -7.23 -5.88
CA LEU A 19 -3.42 -6.45 -5.18
C LEU A 19 -3.58 -6.57 -3.68
N VAL A 20 -4.81 -6.43 -3.18
CA VAL A 20 -5.06 -6.51 -1.74
C VAL A 20 -4.65 -7.86 -1.18
N LYS A 21 -4.89 -8.94 -1.92
CA LYS A 21 -4.51 -10.28 -1.49
C LYS A 21 -3.00 -10.45 -1.37
N ALA A 22 -2.23 -9.65 -2.09
CA ALA A 22 -0.77 -9.74 -2.06
C ALA A 22 -0.15 -8.91 -0.94
N LEU A 23 -0.92 -8.08 -0.27
CA LEU A 23 -0.40 -7.24 0.81
C LEU A 23 -0.09 -8.07 2.05
N PRO A 24 0.90 -7.64 2.85
CA PRO A 24 1.20 -8.33 4.10
C PRO A 24 -0.02 -8.36 5.03
N ALA A 25 -0.22 -9.48 5.71
CA ALA A 25 -1.44 -9.75 6.46
C ALA A 25 -1.44 -9.16 7.87
N MET A 26 -0.54 -8.26 8.19
CA MET A 26 -0.42 -7.76 9.57
C MET A 26 -1.59 -6.88 9.99
N ARG A 27 -2.15 -6.12 9.07
CA ARG A 27 -3.29 -5.26 9.34
C ARG A 27 -4.07 -5.07 8.05
N SER A 28 -5.34 -4.72 8.21
CA SER A 28 -6.15 -4.36 7.06
C SER A 28 -5.66 -3.02 6.50
N PRO A 29 -5.56 -2.89 5.19
CA PRO A 29 -5.18 -1.62 4.61
C PRO A 29 -6.30 -0.60 4.72
N THR A 30 -5.93 0.67 4.69
CA THR A 30 -6.90 1.74 4.52
C THR A 30 -7.15 1.90 3.03
N VAL A 31 -8.42 1.92 2.63
CA VAL A 31 -8.79 2.02 1.23
C VAL A 31 -9.72 3.21 1.05
N SER A 32 -9.44 4.02 0.03
CA SER A 32 -10.29 5.15 -0.33
C SER A 32 -10.53 5.13 -1.83
N SER A 33 -11.71 5.60 -2.25
CA SER A 33 -11.99 5.73 -3.67
C SER A 33 -11.28 6.94 -4.23
N LEU A 34 -10.74 6.80 -5.44
CA LEU A 34 -10.14 7.92 -6.13
C LEU A 34 -11.22 8.79 -6.74
N TYR A 35 -10.95 10.09 -6.81
CA TYR A 35 -11.87 11.03 -7.40
C TYR A 35 -12.19 10.65 -8.84
N GLY A 36 -13.45 10.79 -9.23
CA GLY A 36 -13.84 10.46 -10.59
C GLY A 36 -13.98 8.99 -10.87
N ASP A 37 -14.06 8.17 -9.82
CA ASP A 37 -14.23 6.72 -9.96
C ASP A 37 -13.09 6.08 -10.73
N ASN A 38 -11.86 6.54 -10.48
CA ASN A 38 -10.67 6.08 -11.20
C ASN A 38 -9.92 4.97 -10.49
N GLY A 39 -10.57 4.28 -9.56
CA GLY A 39 -9.95 3.20 -8.82
C GLY A 39 -9.87 3.50 -7.33
N PHE A 40 -8.85 2.94 -6.69
CA PHE A 40 -8.69 3.05 -5.24
C PHE A 40 -7.30 3.52 -4.87
N ALA A 41 -7.22 4.21 -3.75
CA ALA A 41 -5.96 4.51 -3.08
C ALA A 41 -5.85 3.57 -1.88
N ILE A 42 -4.70 2.96 -1.71
CA ILE A 42 -4.45 2.01 -0.63
C ILE A 42 -3.30 2.53 0.23
N LYS A 43 -3.46 2.43 1.53
CA LYS A 43 -2.45 2.85 2.48
C LYS A 43 -2.25 1.74 3.50
N ILE A 44 -1.00 1.35 3.72
CA ILE A 44 -0.68 0.26 4.64
C ILE A 44 0.69 0.47 5.25
N ALA A 45 0.84 0.06 6.52
CA ALA A 45 2.13 0.06 7.20
C ALA A 45 2.80 -1.29 6.95
N VAL A 46 4.06 -1.27 6.55
CA VAL A 46 4.83 -2.48 6.30
C VAL A 46 6.19 -2.38 6.96
N LYS A 47 6.84 -3.51 7.15
CA LYS A 47 8.21 -3.50 7.64
C LYS A 47 9.14 -3.05 6.54
N LYS A 48 10.11 -2.22 6.91
CA LYS A 48 11.07 -1.71 5.96
C LYS A 48 11.80 -2.83 5.22
N SER A 49 12.07 -3.92 5.92
CA SER A 49 12.78 -5.07 5.34
C SER A 49 11.97 -5.79 4.27
N GLU A 50 10.66 -5.59 4.24
CA GLU A 50 9.80 -6.24 3.24
C GLU A 50 9.78 -5.51 1.90
N ILE A 51 10.20 -4.25 1.88
CA ILE A 51 10.07 -3.39 0.71
C ILE A 51 10.74 -3.97 -0.54
N PRO A 52 12.00 -4.45 -0.47
CA PRO A 52 12.65 -4.93 -1.69
C PRO A 52 11.92 -6.07 -2.38
N ASN A 53 11.30 -6.96 -1.60
CA ASN A 53 10.55 -8.07 -2.18
C ASN A 53 9.14 -7.68 -2.58
N LEU A 54 8.55 -6.75 -1.84
CA LEU A 54 7.17 -6.36 -2.04
C LEU A 54 6.99 -5.45 -3.25
N MET A 55 7.92 -4.52 -3.45
CA MET A 55 7.76 -3.49 -4.48
C MET A 55 7.58 -4.05 -5.89
N PRO A 56 8.42 -4.99 -6.36
CA PRO A 56 8.21 -5.55 -7.70
C PRO A 56 6.88 -6.27 -7.82
N LYS A 57 6.47 -6.95 -6.75
CA LYS A 57 5.20 -7.67 -6.76
C LYS A 57 4.02 -6.71 -6.91
N LEU A 58 4.03 -5.61 -6.15
CA LEU A 58 2.97 -4.62 -6.23
C LEU A 58 2.88 -4.02 -7.63
N LYS A 59 4.04 -3.70 -8.21
CA LYS A 59 4.06 -3.14 -9.55
C LYS A 59 3.50 -4.12 -10.58
N SER A 60 3.86 -5.39 -10.46
CA SER A 60 3.36 -6.39 -11.40
C SER A 60 1.85 -6.62 -11.26
N LEU A 61 1.29 -6.32 -10.10
CA LEU A 61 -0.14 -6.45 -9.85
C LEU A 61 -0.92 -5.18 -10.16
N GLY A 62 -0.27 -4.16 -10.69
CA GLY A 62 -0.95 -2.98 -11.18
C GLY A 62 -0.91 -1.77 -10.27
N ALA A 63 -0.15 -1.81 -9.19
CA ALA A 63 0.00 -0.63 -8.33
C ALA A 63 0.73 0.48 -9.08
N THR A 64 0.23 1.70 -8.95
CA THR A 64 0.83 2.89 -9.54
C THR A 64 0.98 3.96 -8.48
N ASP A 65 1.80 4.97 -8.77
CA ASP A 65 2.00 6.12 -7.89
C ASP A 65 2.35 5.68 -6.48
N ILE A 66 3.30 4.74 -6.38
CA ILE A 66 3.69 4.17 -5.10
C ILE A 66 4.56 5.16 -4.34
N LEU A 67 4.14 5.48 -3.12
CA LEU A 67 4.88 6.37 -2.23
C LEU A 67 5.26 5.60 -0.97
N GLU A 68 6.48 5.83 -0.52
CA GLU A 68 6.98 5.29 0.75
C GLU A 68 7.37 6.46 1.63
N TYR A 69 6.92 6.47 2.89
CA TYR A 69 7.33 7.50 3.81
C TYR A 69 7.40 6.96 5.22
N GLU A 70 8.23 7.62 6.02
CA GLU A 70 8.46 7.18 7.38
C GLU A 70 7.32 7.58 8.29
N LEU A 71 7.08 6.72 9.28
CA LEU A 71 6.10 7.00 10.31
C LEU A 71 6.74 7.83 11.41
N ARG A 72 5.99 8.86 11.85
CA ARG A 72 6.34 9.60 13.04
C ARG A 72 5.17 9.51 13.99
N LYS A 73 5.43 8.92 15.17
CA LYS A 73 4.37 8.82 16.16
C LYS A 73 4.30 10.13 16.94
N VAL A 74 3.18 10.81 16.83
CA VAL A 74 2.96 12.09 17.53
C VAL A 74 2.12 11.87 18.77
N ALA A 75 1.19 10.93 18.73
CA ALA A 75 0.34 10.58 19.86
C ALA A 75 0.00 9.10 19.79
N GLU A 76 -0.45 8.57 20.92
CA GLU A 76 -0.82 7.16 20.95
C GLU A 76 -2.29 6.98 21.18
#